data_f2c6dfcd80857221b9bb61c646ec5895
#
_entry.id   f2c6dfcd80857221b9bb61c646ec5895
#
_cell.length_a   1.000
_cell.length_b   1.000
_cell.length_c   1.000
_cell.angle_alpha   90.00
_cell.angle_beta   90.00
_cell.angle_gamma   90.00
#
_symmetry.space_group_name_H-M   'P 1'
#
loop_
_entity.id
_entity.type
_entity.pdbx_description
1 polymer ?
#
loop_
_entity_poly.entity_id
_entity_poly.type
_entity_poly.pdbx_seq_one_letter_code
_entity_poly.pdbx_strand_id
1 'polypeptide(L)'
;MLIPSIDIQGGQAVQLVQGKRRVLEAGDPRPLLEKFARVGEVAVIDLDAAMGTGDNSELIRELVTMAPCRVGGGIRDAGKAVAWLDAGAAKVILGTAAVPEVLRELPRDRVIAALDAWRDEVVVEGWQRPTGRTILERLTEIRDLVGGLLVTFVEQEGRLEGFDLSRVPPLLEAAQGLDVTVAGGVTTLEELAALDRLGADAQVGMAIYTGRLEVADAFAAPLVSDR
;
A
#
# COMPACT_ATOMS: atom_id res chain seq x y z
N MET A 1 -12.71 -0.34 -1.17
CA MET A 1 -12.26 -0.27 -2.60
C MET A 1 -11.05 -1.17 -2.81
N LEU A 2 -10.84 -1.75 -4.01
CA LEU A 2 -9.62 -2.49 -4.37
C LEU A 2 -8.53 -1.51 -4.84
N ILE A 3 -7.32 -1.62 -4.26
CA ILE A 3 -6.10 -0.94 -4.70
C ILE A 3 -5.11 -2.00 -5.18
N PRO A 4 -4.98 -2.24 -6.48
CA PRO A 4 -3.97 -3.15 -6.99
C PRO A 4 -2.56 -2.66 -6.68
N SER A 5 -1.62 -3.57 -6.37
CA SER A 5 -0.22 -3.24 -6.11
C SER A 5 0.70 -3.75 -7.21
N ILE A 6 1.63 -2.91 -7.63
CA ILE A 6 2.76 -3.24 -8.50
C ILE A 6 4.04 -2.99 -7.72
N ASP A 7 4.70 -4.06 -7.32
CA ASP A 7 6.01 -4.00 -6.68
C ASP A 7 7.08 -4.09 -7.76
N ILE A 8 8.03 -3.16 -7.77
CA ILE A 8 9.07 -3.07 -8.80
C ILE A 8 10.43 -3.41 -8.21
N GLN A 9 11.13 -4.35 -8.83
CA GLN A 9 12.50 -4.71 -8.51
C GLN A 9 13.30 -4.96 -9.79
N GLY A 10 14.43 -4.27 -9.95
CA GLY A 10 15.28 -4.38 -11.15
C GLY A 10 14.54 -4.01 -12.44
N GLY A 11 13.63 -3.02 -12.39
CA GLY A 11 12.82 -2.58 -13.54
C GLY A 11 11.66 -3.50 -13.92
N GLN A 12 11.37 -4.53 -13.13
CA GLN A 12 10.36 -5.55 -13.39
C GLN A 12 9.29 -5.55 -12.30
N ALA A 13 8.03 -5.82 -12.67
CA ALA A 13 6.99 -6.12 -11.73
C ALA A 13 7.20 -7.49 -11.10
N VAL A 14 7.19 -7.58 -9.76
CA VAL A 14 7.46 -8.80 -9.01
C VAL A 14 6.43 -9.00 -7.90
N GLN A 15 6.40 -10.24 -7.36
CA GLN A 15 5.69 -10.51 -6.11
C GLN A 15 6.60 -11.26 -5.14
N LEU A 16 6.58 -10.80 -3.89
CA LEU A 16 7.36 -11.39 -2.80
C LEU A 16 6.43 -12.09 -1.80
N VAL A 17 6.93 -13.11 -1.12
CA VAL A 17 6.32 -13.66 0.09
C VAL A 17 7.05 -13.07 1.29
N GLN A 18 6.30 -12.41 2.18
CA GLN A 18 6.79 -11.74 3.39
C GLN A 18 7.98 -10.79 3.11
N GLY A 19 7.96 -10.10 1.96
CA GLY A 19 9.00 -9.16 1.56
C GLY A 19 10.40 -9.76 1.32
N LYS A 20 10.55 -11.08 1.36
CA LYS A 20 11.87 -11.74 1.34
C LYS A 20 12.12 -12.60 0.11
N ARG A 21 11.17 -13.45 -0.23
CA ARG A 21 11.34 -14.42 -1.30
C ARG A 21 10.55 -14.04 -2.52
N ARG A 22 11.22 -13.69 -3.62
CA ARG A 22 10.57 -13.49 -4.93
C ARG A 22 10.00 -14.82 -5.42
N VAL A 23 8.71 -14.83 -5.67
CA VAL A 23 7.97 -16.03 -6.12
C VAL A 23 7.36 -15.85 -7.50
N LEU A 24 7.23 -14.61 -7.97
CA LEU A 24 6.68 -14.30 -9.26
C LEU A 24 7.40 -13.10 -9.87
N GLU A 25 7.64 -13.15 -11.16
CA GLU A 25 8.12 -12.07 -12.01
C GLU A 25 7.11 -11.89 -13.16
N ALA A 26 6.50 -10.74 -13.22
CA ALA A 26 5.44 -10.43 -14.21
C ALA A 26 5.95 -9.55 -15.36
N GLY A 27 7.24 -9.23 -15.38
CA GLY A 27 7.89 -8.48 -16.45
C GLY A 27 7.61 -6.99 -16.41
N ASP A 28 7.38 -6.39 -17.58
CA ASP A 28 7.13 -4.95 -17.73
C ASP A 28 5.89 -4.51 -16.92
N PRO A 29 5.99 -3.52 -16.01
CA PRO A 29 4.85 -3.05 -15.24
C PRO A 29 3.82 -2.23 -16.03
N ARG A 30 4.15 -1.70 -17.21
CA ARG A 30 3.25 -0.81 -17.97
C ARG A 30 1.92 -1.47 -18.37
N PRO A 31 1.90 -2.69 -18.97
CA PRO A 31 0.64 -3.38 -19.27
C PRO A 31 -0.18 -3.73 -18.02
N LEU A 32 0.51 -4.01 -16.91
CA LEU A 32 -0.16 -4.26 -15.63
C LEU A 32 -0.83 -2.99 -15.10
N LEU A 33 -0.13 -1.84 -15.16
CA LEU A 33 -0.68 -0.55 -14.75
C LEU A 33 -1.93 -0.20 -15.57
N GLU A 34 -1.91 -0.36 -16.90
CA GLU A 34 -3.07 -0.13 -17.76
C GLU A 34 -4.27 -1.02 -17.38
N LYS A 35 -4.01 -2.29 -17.05
CA LYS A 35 -5.03 -3.22 -16.59
C LYS A 35 -5.59 -2.80 -15.21
N PHE A 36 -4.70 -2.46 -14.28
CA PHE A 36 -5.05 -2.19 -12.88
C PHE A 36 -5.72 -0.82 -12.71
N ALA A 37 -5.33 0.18 -13.47
CA ALA A 37 -5.91 1.53 -13.42
C ALA A 37 -7.41 1.57 -13.77
N ARG A 38 -7.97 0.49 -14.31
CA ARG A 38 -9.41 0.38 -14.59
C ARG A 38 -10.27 0.38 -13.33
N VAL A 39 -9.71 0.02 -12.17
CA VAL A 39 -10.44 0.01 -10.89
C VAL A 39 -10.13 1.25 -10.02
N GLY A 40 -9.23 2.12 -10.44
CA GLY A 40 -8.89 3.36 -9.73
C GLY A 40 -7.38 3.57 -9.53
N GLU A 41 -7.01 4.07 -8.36
CA GLU A 41 -5.60 4.27 -8.00
C GLU A 41 -4.85 2.93 -7.91
N VAL A 42 -3.58 2.94 -8.32
CA VAL A 42 -2.68 1.77 -8.26
C VAL A 42 -1.52 2.08 -7.32
N ALA A 43 -1.22 1.18 -6.39
CA ALA A 43 -0.02 1.28 -5.56
C ALA A 43 1.20 0.83 -6.38
N VAL A 44 2.24 1.67 -6.46
CA VAL A 44 3.50 1.39 -7.14
C VAL A 44 4.62 1.50 -6.13
N ILE A 45 5.27 0.37 -5.84
CA ILE A 45 6.25 0.26 -4.75
C ILE A 45 7.65 -0.01 -5.33
N ASP A 46 8.58 0.91 -5.10
CA ASP A 46 9.99 0.74 -5.45
C ASP A 46 10.71 -0.11 -4.39
N LEU A 47 10.84 -1.41 -4.65
CA LEU A 47 11.49 -2.33 -3.72
C LEU A 47 13.01 -2.11 -3.65
N ASP A 48 13.67 -1.74 -4.76
CA ASP A 48 15.11 -1.47 -4.76
C ASP A 48 15.43 -0.25 -3.89
N ALA A 49 14.63 0.83 -4.02
CA ALA A 49 14.77 2.00 -3.17
C ALA A 49 14.42 1.71 -1.71
N ALA A 50 13.40 0.86 -1.44
CA ALA A 50 13.04 0.46 -0.09
C ALA A 50 14.17 -0.32 0.60
N MET A 51 14.82 -1.23 -0.15
CA MET A 51 15.94 -2.05 0.35
C MET A 51 17.30 -1.34 0.30
N GLY A 52 17.40 -0.19 -0.39
CA GLY A 52 18.67 0.53 -0.56
C GLY A 52 19.64 -0.14 -1.53
N THR A 53 19.14 -0.94 -2.47
CA THR A 53 19.92 -1.68 -3.48
C THR A 53 19.97 -0.99 -4.84
N GLY A 54 19.23 0.11 -4.99
CA GLY A 54 19.08 0.88 -6.23
C GLY A 54 17.83 1.73 -6.20
N ASP A 55 17.33 2.09 -7.37
CA ASP A 55 16.00 2.70 -7.53
C ASP A 55 15.45 2.45 -8.94
N ASN A 56 14.13 2.61 -9.08
CA ASN A 56 13.40 2.52 -10.34
C ASN A 56 12.76 3.86 -10.72
N SER A 57 13.37 4.97 -10.29
CA SER A 57 12.78 6.31 -10.35
C SER A 57 12.41 6.75 -11.77
N GLU A 58 13.19 6.41 -12.79
CA GLU A 58 12.87 6.76 -14.19
C GLU A 58 11.61 6.06 -14.67
N LEU A 59 11.52 4.75 -14.43
CA LEU A 59 10.35 3.94 -14.77
C LEU A 59 9.09 4.43 -14.02
N ILE A 60 9.20 4.68 -12.72
CA ILE A 60 8.05 5.13 -11.93
C ILE A 60 7.57 6.51 -12.36
N ARG A 61 8.48 7.44 -12.75
CA ARG A 61 8.08 8.72 -13.32
C ARG A 61 7.26 8.57 -14.59
N GLU A 62 7.57 7.60 -15.43
CA GLU A 62 6.73 7.26 -16.58
C GLU A 62 5.37 6.73 -16.14
N LEU A 63 5.34 5.76 -15.22
CA LEU A 63 4.09 5.14 -14.76
C LEU A 63 3.11 6.16 -14.16
N VAL A 64 3.57 7.13 -13.37
CA VAL A 64 2.68 8.14 -12.76
C VAL A 64 2.05 9.10 -13.78
N THR A 65 2.58 9.16 -15.00
CA THR A 65 1.94 9.92 -16.10
C THR A 65 0.85 9.12 -16.81
N MET A 66 0.86 7.78 -16.67
CA MET A 66 -0.07 6.89 -17.36
C MET A 66 -1.37 6.67 -16.57
N ALA A 67 -1.29 6.68 -15.23
CA ALA A 67 -2.43 6.43 -14.36
C ALA A 67 -2.25 7.08 -12.97
N PRO A 68 -3.34 7.27 -12.19
CA PRO A 68 -3.25 7.71 -10.80
C PRO A 68 -2.51 6.68 -9.94
N CYS A 69 -1.30 7.00 -9.49
CA CYS A 69 -0.47 6.11 -8.70
C CYS A 69 -0.28 6.60 -7.25
N ARG A 70 -0.33 5.68 -6.31
CA ARG A 70 0.18 5.83 -4.94
C ARG A 70 1.62 5.33 -4.93
N VAL A 71 2.61 6.23 -4.85
CA VAL A 71 4.03 5.84 -4.93
C VAL A 71 4.61 5.61 -3.55
N GLY A 72 5.22 4.45 -3.35
CA GLY A 72 5.93 4.07 -2.12
C GLY A 72 7.29 3.43 -2.41
N GLY A 73 8.03 3.15 -1.34
CA GLY A 73 9.36 2.56 -1.42
C GLY A 73 10.48 3.59 -1.42
N GLY A 74 11.35 3.53 -0.39
CA GLY A 74 12.55 4.36 -0.28
C GLY A 74 12.32 5.87 -0.13
N ILE A 75 11.12 6.33 0.21
CA ILE A 75 10.83 7.72 0.54
C ILE A 75 11.27 7.97 1.99
N ARG A 76 12.40 8.64 2.20
CA ARG A 76 13.04 8.79 3.51
C ARG A 76 12.96 10.20 4.09
N ASP A 77 12.55 11.18 3.30
CA ASP A 77 12.44 12.58 3.68
C ASP A 77 11.33 13.31 2.92
N ALA A 78 10.98 14.50 3.35
CA ALA A 78 9.95 15.33 2.74
C ALA A 78 10.32 15.76 1.32
N GLY A 79 11.60 16.04 1.03
CA GLY A 79 12.06 16.43 -0.30
C GLY A 79 11.79 15.35 -1.35
N LYS A 80 12.08 14.07 -1.04
CA LYS A 80 11.78 12.95 -1.94
C LYS A 80 10.28 12.73 -2.09
N ALA A 81 9.49 12.93 -1.03
CA ALA A 81 8.03 12.85 -1.11
C ALA A 81 7.46 13.93 -2.04
N VAL A 82 7.88 15.19 -1.88
CA VAL A 82 7.49 16.31 -2.74
C VAL A 82 7.89 16.05 -4.20
N ALA A 83 9.11 15.56 -4.44
CA ALA A 83 9.57 15.25 -5.79
C ALA A 83 8.70 14.21 -6.51
N TRP A 84 8.12 13.23 -5.79
CA TRP A 84 7.15 12.30 -6.36
C TRP A 84 5.80 12.95 -6.65
N LEU A 85 5.32 13.82 -5.74
CA LEU A 85 4.08 14.56 -5.96
C LEU A 85 4.17 15.50 -7.16
N ASP A 86 5.33 16.17 -7.33
CA ASP A 86 5.61 17.05 -8.48
C ASP A 86 5.77 16.26 -9.79
N ALA A 87 6.25 15.02 -9.73
CA ALA A 87 6.33 14.13 -10.87
C ALA A 87 4.97 13.60 -11.34
N GLY A 88 3.89 13.80 -10.56
CA GLY A 88 2.53 13.41 -10.92
C GLY A 88 1.95 12.25 -10.10
N ALA A 89 2.65 11.75 -9.09
CA ALA A 89 2.07 10.75 -8.19
C ALA A 89 0.80 11.31 -7.54
N ALA A 90 -0.30 10.56 -7.53
CA ALA A 90 -1.54 10.98 -6.89
C ALA A 90 -1.36 11.11 -5.37
N LYS A 91 -0.70 10.14 -4.75
CA LYS A 91 -0.35 10.13 -3.33
C LYS A 91 1.04 9.51 -3.13
N VAL A 92 1.66 9.80 -2.01
CA VAL A 92 2.92 9.16 -1.58
C VAL A 92 2.67 8.29 -0.35
N ILE A 93 3.37 7.14 -0.29
CA ILE A 93 3.29 6.19 0.82
C ILE A 93 4.61 6.23 1.58
N LEU A 94 4.59 6.69 2.83
CA LEU A 94 5.73 6.77 3.72
C LEU A 94 5.63 5.67 4.79
N GLY A 95 6.67 4.83 4.89
CA GLY A 95 6.80 3.83 5.95
C GLY A 95 7.67 4.36 7.10
N THR A 96 8.96 4.01 7.13
CA THR A 96 9.92 4.43 8.18
C THR A 96 9.96 5.94 8.39
N ALA A 97 9.78 6.74 7.33
CA ALA A 97 9.77 8.20 7.39
C ALA A 97 8.40 8.80 7.77
N ALA A 98 7.38 7.99 8.09
CA ALA A 98 6.10 8.49 8.58
C ALA A 98 6.22 8.96 10.04
N VAL A 99 7.02 9.98 10.27
CA VAL A 99 7.24 10.61 11.58
C VAL A 99 6.76 12.06 11.55
N PRO A 100 6.31 12.64 12.70
CA PRO A 100 5.70 13.96 12.72
C PRO A 100 6.58 15.06 12.10
N GLU A 101 7.91 14.95 12.24
CA GLU A 101 8.87 15.93 11.71
C GLU A 101 8.81 15.99 10.18
N VAL A 102 8.71 14.86 9.50
CA VAL A 102 8.62 14.77 8.03
C VAL A 102 7.20 15.06 7.55
N LEU A 103 6.19 14.52 8.24
CA LEU A 103 4.79 14.62 7.81
C LEU A 103 4.26 16.05 7.82
N ARG A 104 4.71 16.90 8.77
CA ARG A 104 4.30 18.33 8.84
C ARG A 104 4.75 19.18 7.66
N GLU A 105 5.74 18.72 6.90
CA GLU A 105 6.24 19.42 5.71
C GLU A 105 5.48 19.05 4.44
N LEU A 106 4.54 18.10 4.50
CA LEU A 106 3.87 17.50 3.35
C LEU A 106 2.39 17.91 3.25
N PRO A 107 1.82 17.93 2.04
CA PRO A 107 0.38 18.13 1.85
C PRO A 107 -0.39 16.92 2.38
N ARG A 108 -1.00 17.09 3.56
CA ARG A 108 -1.67 16.04 4.34
C ARG A 108 -2.53 15.09 3.48
N ASP A 109 -3.38 15.66 2.62
CA ASP A 109 -4.37 14.90 1.85
C ASP A 109 -3.74 13.99 0.77
N ARG A 110 -2.46 14.17 0.47
CA ARG A 110 -1.71 13.38 -0.50
C ARG A 110 -0.69 12.43 0.14
N VAL A 111 -0.74 12.28 1.47
CA VAL A 111 0.19 11.43 2.21
C VAL A 111 -0.54 10.25 2.83
N ILE A 112 -0.01 9.06 2.59
CA ILE A 112 -0.43 7.80 3.23
C ILE A 112 0.71 7.35 4.15
N ALA A 113 0.42 7.16 5.43
CA ALA A 113 1.37 6.52 6.33
C ALA A 113 1.23 5.00 6.24
N ALA A 114 2.32 4.31 5.94
CA ALA A 114 2.37 2.85 6.00
C ALA A 114 2.84 2.39 7.38
N LEU A 115 2.01 1.62 8.06
CA LEU A 115 2.31 0.95 9.31
C LEU A 115 2.34 -0.57 9.07
N ASP A 116 3.51 -1.05 8.69
CA ASP A 116 3.74 -2.48 8.53
C ASP A 116 3.91 -3.12 9.90
N ALA A 117 3.19 -4.19 10.20
CA ALA A 117 3.22 -4.78 11.52
C ALA A 117 3.43 -6.30 11.46
N TRP A 118 4.21 -6.78 12.41
CA TRP A 118 4.35 -8.19 12.72
C TRP A 118 3.73 -8.44 14.10
N ARG A 119 2.63 -9.19 14.16
CA ARG A 119 1.88 -9.46 15.41
C ARG A 119 1.56 -8.18 16.20
N ASP A 120 1.01 -7.18 15.51
CA ASP A 120 0.65 -5.85 16.00
C ASP A 120 1.80 -4.90 16.36
N GLU A 121 3.05 -5.36 16.40
CA GLU A 121 4.21 -4.50 16.57
C GLU A 121 4.65 -3.93 15.22
N VAL A 122 4.73 -2.60 15.14
CA VAL A 122 5.18 -1.90 13.92
C VAL A 122 6.65 -2.21 13.66
N VAL A 123 6.93 -2.60 12.41
CA VAL A 123 8.28 -2.88 11.91
C VAL A 123 8.67 -1.87 10.83
N VAL A 124 9.94 -1.54 10.75
CA VAL A 124 10.51 -0.54 9.83
C VAL A 124 11.73 -1.09 9.11
N GLU A 125 12.30 -0.27 8.20
CA GLU A 125 13.53 -0.65 7.45
C GLU A 125 13.34 -1.93 6.63
N GLY A 126 12.26 -2.02 5.84
CA GLY A 126 11.96 -3.22 5.07
C GLY A 126 11.64 -4.43 5.95
N TRP A 127 10.91 -4.19 7.05
CA TRP A 127 10.44 -5.19 8.02
C TRP A 127 11.55 -5.86 8.83
N GLN A 128 12.71 -5.23 8.93
CA GLN A 128 13.88 -5.80 9.60
C GLN A 128 13.99 -5.41 11.07
N ARG A 129 13.44 -4.24 11.44
CA ARG A 129 13.59 -3.68 12.78
C ARG A 129 12.22 -3.43 13.44
N PRO A 130 11.90 -4.12 14.55
CA PRO A 130 10.75 -3.82 15.37
C PRO A 130 10.94 -2.47 16.08
N THR A 131 9.83 -1.76 16.30
CA THR A 131 9.85 -0.41 16.91
C THR A 131 9.51 -0.42 18.40
N GLY A 132 9.05 -1.53 18.94
CA GLY A 132 8.51 -1.61 20.31
C GLY A 132 7.15 -0.91 20.45
N ARG A 133 6.49 -0.53 19.34
CA ARG A 133 5.25 0.24 19.33
C ARG A 133 4.17 -0.49 18.53
N THR A 134 2.95 -0.44 19.02
CA THR A 134 1.78 -1.01 18.34
C THR A 134 1.31 -0.10 17.18
N ILE A 135 0.48 -0.65 16.27
CA ILE A 135 -0.18 0.11 15.22
C ILE A 135 -0.98 1.28 15.84
N LEU A 136 -1.76 1.02 16.89
CA LEU A 136 -2.65 2.03 17.50
C LEU A 136 -1.86 3.18 18.17
N GLU A 137 -0.74 2.89 18.81
CA GLU A 137 0.15 3.93 19.36
C GLU A 137 0.74 4.81 18.27
N ARG A 138 1.22 4.20 17.17
CA ARG A 138 1.76 4.96 16.03
C ARG A 138 0.69 5.77 15.33
N LEU A 139 -0.48 5.18 15.10
CA LEU A 139 -1.61 5.87 14.48
C LEU A 139 -2.04 7.10 15.29
N THR A 140 -2.15 6.98 16.61
CA THR A 140 -2.50 8.12 17.48
C THR A 140 -1.52 9.29 17.34
N GLU A 141 -0.25 9.02 17.07
CA GLU A 141 0.79 10.05 16.92
C GLU A 141 0.70 10.81 15.58
N ILE A 142 0.28 10.12 14.50
CA ILE A 142 0.41 10.65 13.12
C ILE A 142 -0.90 10.90 12.40
N ARG A 143 -2.05 10.44 12.91
CA ARG A 143 -3.34 10.49 12.20
C ARG A 143 -3.75 11.89 11.73
N ASP A 144 -3.44 12.92 12.51
CA ASP A 144 -3.79 14.30 12.17
C ASP A 144 -2.87 14.92 11.11
N LEU A 145 -1.78 14.21 10.73
CA LEU A 145 -0.75 14.65 9.80
C LEU A 145 -0.81 13.99 8.43
N VAL A 146 -1.71 13.00 8.25
CA VAL A 146 -1.84 12.23 7.01
C VAL A 146 -3.27 12.20 6.51
N GLY A 147 -3.47 11.99 5.20
CA GLY A 147 -4.79 11.81 4.58
C GLY A 147 -5.24 10.35 4.54
N GLY A 148 -4.32 9.41 4.69
CA GLY A 148 -4.64 7.99 4.67
C GLY A 148 -3.67 7.13 5.47
N LEU A 149 -4.10 5.92 5.76
CA LEU A 149 -3.35 4.89 6.45
C LEU A 149 -3.29 3.64 5.58
N LEU A 150 -2.11 3.05 5.47
CA LEU A 150 -1.92 1.69 4.93
C LEU A 150 -1.39 0.81 6.07
N VAL A 151 -2.10 -0.25 6.41
CA VAL A 151 -1.64 -1.24 7.39
C VAL A 151 -1.35 -2.55 6.69
N THR A 152 -0.09 -2.98 6.72
CA THR A 152 0.33 -4.28 6.18
C THR A 152 0.52 -5.28 7.33
N PHE A 153 -0.23 -6.38 7.28
CA PHE A 153 -0.04 -7.51 8.20
C PHE A 153 1.01 -8.44 7.62
N VAL A 154 2.28 -8.19 7.97
CA VAL A 154 3.46 -8.80 7.34
C VAL A 154 3.46 -10.33 7.46
N GLU A 155 2.94 -10.87 8.56
CA GLU A 155 2.83 -12.32 8.76
C GLU A 155 1.90 -13.01 7.76
N GLN A 156 0.95 -12.26 7.14
CA GLN A 156 0.00 -12.77 6.16
C GLN A 156 0.39 -12.44 4.72
N GLU A 157 1.38 -11.55 4.52
CA GLU A 157 1.76 -11.04 3.19
C GLU A 157 2.23 -12.14 2.25
N GLY A 158 1.59 -12.21 1.07
CA GLY A 158 1.90 -13.16 0.00
C GLY A 158 1.53 -14.62 0.27
N ARG A 159 0.90 -14.96 1.41
CA ARG A 159 0.60 -16.36 1.80
C ARG A 159 -0.68 -16.92 1.20
N LEU A 160 -1.61 -16.05 0.78
CA LEU A 160 -2.90 -16.46 0.21
C LEU A 160 -3.76 -17.31 1.18
N GLU A 161 -3.68 -17.05 2.47
CA GLU A 161 -4.37 -17.81 3.54
C GLU A 161 -5.66 -17.12 4.02
N GLY A 162 -6.01 -15.95 3.46
CA GLY A 162 -7.15 -15.13 3.86
C GLY A 162 -6.78 -14.02 4.83
N PHE A 163 -7.72 -13.11 5.07
CA PHE A 163 -7.57 -11.91 5.88
C PHE A 163 -8.44 -11.98 7.15
N ASP A 164 -7.86 -11.67 8.31
CA ASP A 164 -8.60 -11.59 9.57
C ASP A 164 -9.34 -10.24 9.68
N LEU A 165 -10.61 -10.24 9.30
CA LEU A 165 -11.49 -9.07 9.33
C LEU A 165 -11.68 -8.48 10.73
N SER A 166 -11.47 -9.25 11.80
CA SER A 166 -11.63 -8.77 13.19
C SER A 166 -10.62 -7.68 13.57
N ARG A 167 -9.52 -7.58 12.81
CA ARG A 167 -8.48 -6.56 13.02
C ARG A 167 -8.88 -5.17 12.51
N VAL A 168 -9.90 -5.06 11.65
CA VAL A 168 -10.26 -3.79 10.97
C VAL A 168 -11.02 -2.82 11.88
N PRO A 169 -12.06 -3.23 12.65
CA PRO A 169 -12.83 -2.27 13.44
C PRO A 169 -12.00 -1.45 14.44
N PRO A 170 -11.03 -2.00 15.18
CA PRO A 170 -10.17 -1.20 16.07
C PRO A 170 -9.32 -0.17 15.31
N LEU A 171 -8.89 -0.48 14.08
CA LEU A 171 -8.13 0.45 13.23
C LEU A 171 -9.00 1.62 12.78
N LEU A 172 -10.23 1.35 12.32
CA LEU A 172 -11.17 2.37 11.88
C LEU A 172 -11.58 3.30 13.02
N GLU A 173 -11.82 2.77 14.21
CA GLU A 173 -12.11 3.55 15.40
C GLU A 173 -10.94 4.49 15.74
N ALA A 174 -9.71 4.00 15.74
CA ALA A 174 -8.52 4.79 16.02
C ALA A 174 -8.18 5.79 14.91
N ALA A 175 -8.51 5.48 13.66
CA ALA A 175 -8.28 6.31 12.48
C ALA A 175 -9.15 7.57 12.45
N GLN A 176 -10.32 7.56 13.13
CA GLN A 176 -11.20 8.74 13.28
C GLN A 176 -11.53 9.44 11.95
N GLY A 177 -11.86 8.67 10.93
CA GLY A 177 -12.27 9.18 9.63
C GLY A 177 -11.15 9.32 8.59
N LEU A 178 -9.94 8.84 8.86
CA LEU A 178 -8.91 8.64 7.82
C LEU A 178 -9.33 7.51 6.87
N ASP A 179 -8.92 7.62 5.61
CA ASP A 179 -8.97 6.51 4.68
C ASP A 179 -8.05 5.38 5.16
N VAL A 180 -8.62 4.22 5.47
CA VAL A 180 -7.86 3.05 5.92
C VAL A 180 -7.77 2.03 4.80
N THR A 181 -6.56 1.70 4.39
CA THR A 181 -6.25 0.61 3.47
C THR A 181 -5.55 -0.50 4.25
N VAL A 182 -5.97 -1.75 4.08
CA VAL A 182 -5.28 -2.91 4.63
C VAL A 182 -4.57 -3.70 3.53
N ALA A 183 -3.45 -4.32 3.87
CA ALA A 183 -2.68 -5.19 2.98
C ALA A 183 -2.22 -6.46 3.72
N GLY A 184 -1.91 -7.50 2.95
CA GLY A 184 -1.49 -8.79 3.48
C GLY A 184 -2.65 -9.74 3.74
N GLY A 185 -2.82 -10.76 2.89
CA GLY A 185 -3.77 -11.84 3.08
C GLY A 185 -5.09 -11.76 2.34
N VAL A 186 -5.54 -10.61 1.85
CA VAL A 186 -6.80 -10.50 1.08
C VAL A 186 -6.71 -11.30 -0.22
N THR A 187 -7.64 -12.24 -0.41
CA THR A 187 -7.56 -13.23 -1.49
C THR A 187 -8.87 -13.47 -2.25
N THR A 188 -10.01 -13.02 -1.72
CA THR A 188 -11.33 -13.31 -2.31
C THR A 188 -12.18 -12.04 -2.47
N LEU A 189 -13.20 -12.13 -3.34
CA LEU A 189 -14.19 -11.06 -3.52
C LEU A 189 -15.06 -10.86 -2.27
N GLU A 190 -15.33 -11.94 -1.52
CA GLU A 190 -16.07 -11.87 -0.27
C GLU A 190 -15.34 -11.06 0.79
N GLU A 191 -14.01 -11.23 0.89
CA GLU A 191 -13.16 -10.43 1.79
C GLU A 191 -13.14 -8.96 1.36
N LEU A 192 -13.02 -8.67 0.06
CA LEU A 192 -13.11 -7.30 -0.45
C LEU A 192 -14.45 -6.65 -0.12
N ALA A 193 -15.56 -7.37 -0.37
CA ALA A 193 -16.90 -6.87 -0.06
C ALA A 193 -17.11 -6.67 1.45
N ALA A 194 -16.50 -7.51 2.29
CA ALA A 194 -16.55 -7.36 3.73
C ALA A 194 -15.76 -6.14 4.22
N LEU A 195 -14.56 -5.92 3.67
CA LEU A 195 -13.75 -4.72 3.95
C LEU A 195 -14.46 -3.44 3.52
N ASP A 196 -15.08 -3.43 2.34
CA ASP A 196 -15.85 -2.28 1.85
C ASP A 196 -17.03 -1.95 2.76
N ARG A 197 -17.80 -2.97 3.22
CA ARG A 197 -18.88 -2.79 4.21
C ARG A 197 -18.40 -2.24 5.56
N LEU A 198 -17.17 -2.58 5.97
CA LEU A 198 -16.56 -2.04 7.18
C LEU A 198 -16.07 -0.59 6.97
N GLY A 199 -15.87 -0.16 5.72
CA GLY A 199 -15.33 1.15 5.41
C GLY A 199 -13.81 1.17 5.22
N ALA A 200 -13.19 0.03 4.93
CA ALA A 200 -11.77 -0.08 4.64
C ALA A 200 -11.52 -0.45 3.18
N ASP A 201 -10.41 0.03 2.64
CA ASP A 201 -9.89 -0.36 1.35
C ASP A 201 -8.93 -1.56 1.48
N ALA A 202 -8.67 -2.27 0.37
CA ALA A 202 -7.73 -3.37 0.33
C ALA A 202 -6.65 -3.14 -0.72
N GLN A 203 -5.38 -3.11 -0.32
CA GLN A 203 -4.26 -3.18 -1.25
C GLN A 203 -3.91 -4.65 -1.51
N VAL A 204 -3.98 -5.06 -2.79
CA VAL A 204 -3.85 -6.47 -3.18
C VAL A 204 -2.80 -6.64 -4.27
N GLY A 205 -1.84 -7.49 -4.01
CA GLY A 205 -0.82 -7.93 -4.96
C GLY A 205 -1.03 -9.39 -5.38
N MET A 206 -0.46 -10.32 -4.63
CA MET A 206 -0.34 -11.74 -4.97
C MET A 206 -1.63 -12.39 -5.48
N ALA A 207 -2.78 -12.10 -4.89
CA ALA A 207 -4.06 -12.71 -5.30
C ALA A 207 -4.46 -12.33 -6.73
N ILE A 208 -4.15 -11.10 -7.17
CA ILE A 208 -4.41 -10.65 -8.55
C ILE A 208 -3.44 -11.31 -9.53
N TYR A 209 -2.15 -11.38 -9.18
CA TYR A 209 -1.13 -11.98 -10.06
C TYR A 209 -1.31 -13.49 -10.24
N THR A 210 -1.86 -14.17 -9.25
CA THR A 210 -2.13 -15.61 -9.33
C THR A 210 -3.51 -15.96 -9.90
N GLY A 211 -4.33 -14.95 -10.26
CA GLY A 211 -5.68 -15.14 -10.79
C GLY A 211 -6.70 -15.62 -9.75
N ARG A 212 -6.38 -15.56 -8.46
CA ARG A 212 -7.36 -15.84 -7.40
C ARG A 212 -8.41 -14.74 -7.27
N LEU A 213 -8.04 -13.51 -7.63
CA LEU A 213 -8.89 -12.36 -7.67
C LEU A 213 -8.70 -11.66 -9.01
N GLU A 214 -9.76 -11.61 -9.81
CA GLU A 214 -9.74 -10.89 -11.07
C GLU A 214 -10.12 -9.41 -10.86
N VAL A 215 -9.31 -8.50 -11.40
CA VAL A 215 -9.57 -7.05 -11.32
C VAL A 215 -10.93 -6.69 -11.93
N ALA A 216 -11.32 -7.38 -13.01
CA ALA A 216 -12.61 -7.18 -13.68
C ALA A 216 -13.81 -7.52 -12.78
N ASP A 217 -13.70 -8.56 -11.95
CA ASP A 217 -14.77 -8.98 -11.03
C ASP A 217 -14.93 -7.99 -9.87
N ALA A 218 -13.81 -7.42 -9.39
CA ALA A 218 -13.83 -6.37 -8.37
C ALA A 218 -14.53 -5.09 -8.88
N PHE A 219 -14.47 -4.81 -10.18
CA PHE A 219 -15.17 -3.70 -10.81
C PHE A 219 -16.68 -3.95 -10.97
N ALA A 220 -17.07 -5.20 -11.20
CA ALA A 220 -18.46 -5.62 -11.37
C ALA A 220 -19.23 -5.78 -10.04
N ALA A 221 -18.53 -5.89 -8.92
CA ALA A 221 -19.16 -5.97 -7.61
C ALA A 221 -19.85 -4.62 -7.30
N PRO A 222 -21.13 -4.59 -6.89
CA PRO A 222 -21.80 -3.36 -6.54
C PRO A 222 -21.07 -2.73 -5.34
N LEU A 223 -20.36 -1.64 -5.59
CA LEU A 223 -19.85 -0.79 -4.52
C LEU A 223 -21.06 -0.30 -3.74
N VAL A 224 -21.10 -0.55 -2.44
CA VAL A 224 -22.08 0.08 -1.54
C VAL A 224 -21.64 1.54 -1.42
N SER A 225 -22.01 2.34 -2.46
CA SER A 225 -21.69 3.75 -2.51
C SER A 225 -22.71 4.52 -1.70
N ASP A 226 -22.35 4.86 -0.49
CA ASP A 226 -22.84 6.02 0.27
C ASP A 226 -21.67 6.50 1.15
N ARG A 227 -20.62 7.01 0.50
CA ARG A 227 -19.57 7.78 1.19
C ARG A 227 -19.56 9.22 0.70
#